data_54283405bd4b969aed8fb4d8f6aa9b25
#
_entry.id   54283405bd4b969aed8fb4d8f6aa9b25
#
_cell.length_a   1.000
_cell.length_b   1.000
_cell.length_c   1.000
_cell.angle_alpha   90.00
_cell.angle_beta   90.00
_cell.angle_gamma   90.00
#
_symmetry.space_group_name_H-M   'P 1'
#
loop_
_entity.id
_entity.type
_entity.pdbx_description
1 polymer ?
#
loop_
_entity_poly.entity_id
_entity_poly.type
_entity_poly.pdbx_seq_one_letter_code
_entity_poly.pdbx_strand_id
1 'polypeptide(L)'
;MIKTNILKCHFASRLIMACLMAVGSFACALADNKVTIESFNIKPGEEKTVAVCLDNSDRITALQMDIALPDGIVYVANSLTRDEVRLDRDYHSLFMSTLSDGNLRLLIVPSDTVSIFGDSGAVAYFKVKAENSFVKAGKIDFTNILGSSHEKGEDGYTKSFPMADFSADVAPYVGKLYTAADTLAIKTDGTSKKVSLVLDNFINVRGMQALITLPQGLSFEVKDNGKPKFEYGSRLPQNATISSNMTSDGKLKIAVAGMTTEHFAGTTGEVLAFYVKADETLALKSDLVINDVIVSNENGNAFGLYDEVKLSVTNSYLAHYTPAKALVDSLRNLYNEAVDSIAANAANVKDNEDILAAEAAIVAKIDSLHKVVDDSYANETLAEGLADVQAGADDIATSIKALVENALAAQGNKEAVNEEAYKRLTAQITSLQTELDAAKETINTEC
;
A
#
# COMPACT_ATOMS: atom_id res chain seq x y z
N MET A 1 -32.67 15.57 0.61
CA MET A 1 -32.05 14.59 1.54
C MET A 1 -30.55 14.59 1.26
N ILE A 2 -29.84 15.54 1.87
CA ILE A 2 -28.41 15.78 1.69
C ILE A 2 -27.72 15.08 2.84
N LYS A 3 -26.93 14.03 2.53
CA LYS A 3 -26.10 13.35 3.53
C LYS A 3 -24.84 14.18 3.75
N THR A 4 -24.79 14.84 4.88
CA THR A 4 -23.61 15.50 5.42
C THR A 4 -22.54 14.44 5.75
N ASN A 5 -21.43 14.46 5.04
CA ASN A 5 -20.20 13.76 5.42
C ASN A 5 -19.56 14.55 6.56
N ILE A 6 -19.72 14.07 7.77
CA ILE A 6 -18.93 14.52 8.92
C ILE A 6 -17.55 13.95 8.75
N LEU A 7 -16.58 14.77 8.35
CA LEU A 7 -15.16 14.43 8.41
C LEU A 7 -14.78 14.30 9.89
N LYS A 8 -14.74 13.07 10.37
CA LYS A 8 -14.17 12.78 11.69
C LYS A 8 -12.67 13.02 11.63
N CYS A 9 -12.14 13.82 12.55
CA CYS A 9 -10.72 13.96 12.86
C CYS A 9 -10.09 12.65 13.40
N HIS A 10 -10.40 11.52 12.78
CA HIS A 10 -9.97 10.19 13.20
C HIS A 10 -9.44 9.38 12.02
N PHE A 11 -8.50 9.91 11.22
CA PHE A 11 -7.79 9.04 10.28
C PHE A 11 -6.48 9.68 9.85
N ALA A 12 -5.45 9.52 10.63
CA ALA A 12 -4.05 9.46 10.19
C ALA A 12 -3.06 9.38 11.36
N SER A 13 -3.34 8.51 12.35
CA SER A 13 -2.32 8.13 13.32
C SER A 13 -2.06 6.63 13.24
N ARG A 14 -1.68 6.17 12.08
CA ARG A 14 -1.14 4.82 11.90
C ARG A 14 -0.02 4.86 10.88
N LEU A 15 1.15 5.29 11.32
CA LEU A 15 2.44 4.73 10.90
C LEU A 15 3.53 5.47 11.65
N ILE A 16 4.08 4.87 12.60
CA ILE A 16 5.29 4.95 13.39
C ILE A 16 4.90 4.73 14.86
N MET A 17 4.80 3.48 15.23
CA MET A 17 5.22 2.98 16.54
C MET A 17 4.98 1.48 16.63
N ALA A 18 5.92 0.71 16.17
CA ALA A 18 6.13 -0.65 16.67
C ALA A 18 7.22 -0.56 17.73
N CYS A 19 6.98 -1.27 18.86
CA CYS A 19 7.83 -1.46 20.03
C CYS A 19 7.66 -0.46 21.19
N LEU A 20 6.75 -0.75 22.09
CA LEU A 20 7.07 -1.15 23.47
C LEU A 20 5.78 -1.56 24.19
N MET A 21 5.58 -2.87 24.39
CA MET A 21 4.67 -3.34 25.42
C MET A 21 5.38 -3.20 26.76
N ALA A 22 4.79 -2.43 27.66
CA ALA A 22 5.02 -2.57 29.10
C ALA A 22 3.69 -2.37 29.82
N VAL A 23 3.35 -3.38 30.55
CA VAL A 23 2.26 -3.57 31.48
C VAL A 23 2.18 -2.40 32.48
N GLY A 24 0.99 -1.93 32.76
CA GLY A 24 0.74 -1.36 34.06
C GLY A 24 -0.20 -0.14 34.11
N SER A 25 -1.27 -0.31 34.82
CA SER A 25 -2.11 0.70 35.46
C SER A 25 -3.22 1.31 34.62
N PHE A 26 -4.43 0.83 34.82
CA PHE A 26 -5.65 1.61 34.67
C PHE A 26 -5.57 2.82 35.61
N ALA A 27 -4.92 3.89 35.15
CA ALA A 27 -5.27 5.21 35.62
C ALA A 27 -6.51 5.62 34.82
N CYS A 28 -7.60 5.94 35.48
CA CYS A 28 -8.63 6.80 34.90
C CYS A 28 -7.88 8.00 34.30
N ALA A 29 -7.72 8.06 33.00
CA ALA A 29 -7.29 9.27 32.34
C ALA A 29 -8.42 10.28 32.59
N LEU A 30 -8.16 11.22 33.48
CA LEU A 30 -8.85 12.48 33.42
C LEU A 30 -8.66 12.98 31.99
N ALA A 31 -9.79 13.21 31.29
CA ALA A 31 -9.72 13.72 29.95
C ALA A 31 -9.10 15.12 30.04
N ASP A 32 -7.82 15.23 29.70
CA ASP A 32 -7.11 16.51 29.72
C ASP A 32 -7.56 17.34 28.52
N ASN A 33 -7.88 18.62 28.76
CA ASN A 33 -8.12 19.56 27.68
C ASN A 33 -6.85 19.67 26.85
N LYS A 34 -6.98 19.59 25.52
CA LYS A 34 -5.83 19.52 24.62
C LYS A 34 -6.07 20.27 23.31
N VAL A 35 -5.07 21.04 22.90
CA VAL A 35 -5.02 21.66 21.57
C VAL A 35 -4.07 20.88 20.68
N THR A 36 -4.44 20.67 19.42
CA THR A 36 -3.61 19.98 18.42
C THR A 36 -3.80 20.55 17.02
N ILE A 37 -2.79 20.38 16.18
CA ILE A 37 -2.89 20.49 14.72
C ILE A 37 -2.28 19.22 14.10
N GLU A 38 -2.61 18.93 12.86
CA GLU A 38 -1.95 17.85 12.13
C GLU A 38 -0.57 18.30 11.61
N SER A 39 0.40 17.39 11.65
CA SER A 39 1.66 17.55 10.92
C SER A 39 1.43 17.48 9.42
N PHE A 40 2.17 18.26 8.64
CA PHE A 40 1.94 18.33 7.20
C PHE A 40 3.19 18.65 6.39
N ASN A 41 3.11 18.32 5.09
CA ASN A 41 4.05 18.77 4.09
C ASN A 41 3.45 19.92 3.28
N ILE A 42 4.30 20.86 2.83
CA ILE A 42 3.92 22.04 2.06
C ILE A 42 4.95 22.32 0.97
N LYS A 43 4.48 22.67 -0.25
CA LYS A 43 5.39 23.05 -1.35
C LYS A 43 5.93 24.47 -1.14
N PRO A 44 7.18 24.75 -1.51
CA PRO A 44 7.67 26.13 -1.57
C PRO A 44 6.72 27.01 -2.40
N GLY A 45 6.31 28.14 -1.84
CA GLY A 45 5.33 29.07 -2.45
C GLY A 45 3.86 28.72 -2.23
N GLU A 46 3.53 27.56 -1.71
CA GLU A 46 2.15 27.11 -1.47
C GLU A 46 1.57 27.74 -0.18
N GLU A 47 0.25 27.97 -0.21
CA GLU A 47 -0.54 28.26 0.99
C GLU A 47 -1.29 27.01 1.45
N LYS A 48 -1.27 26.76 2.76
CA LYS A 48 -2.00 25.64 3.37
C LYS A 48 -2.84 26.11 4.54
N THR A 49 -4.07 25.62 4.61
CA THR A 49 -4.96 25.85 5.75
C THR A 49 -4.62 24.87 6.87
N VAL A 50 -4.40 25.41 8.06
CA VAL A 50 -4.14 24.69 9.31
C VAL A 50 -5.40 24.74 10.16
N ALA A 51 -5.90 23.58 10.59
CA ALA A 51 -7.01 23.44 11.51
C ALA A 51 -6.48 23.35 12.94
N VAL A 52 -6.90 24.24 13.83
CA VAL A 52 -6.64 24.17 15.26
C VAL A 52 -7.77 23.37 15.89
N CYS A 53 -7.47 22.17 16.39
CA CYS A 53 -8.41 21.30 17.04
C CYS A 53 -8.31 21.44 18.57
N LEU A 54 -9.46 21.42 19.23
CA LEU A 54 -9.59 21.41 20.68
C LEU A 54 -10.37 20.16 21.10
N ASP A 55 -9.74 19.31 21.90
CA ASP A 55 -10.41 18.27 22.68
C ASP A 55 -10.59 18.81 24.11
N ASN A 56 -11.81 18.88 24.59
CA ASN A 56 -12.09 19.45 25.91
C ASN A 56 -13.15 18.62 26.66
N SER A 57 -12.84 18.30 27.91
CA SER A 57 -13.80 17.72 28.86
C SER A 57 -14.47 18.79 29.72
N ASP A 58 -13.82 19.95 29.83
CA ASP A 58 -14.36 21.10 30.59
C ASP A 58 -15.12 22.07 29.69
N ARG A 59 -15.98 22.85 30.27
CA ARG A 59 -16.75 23.91 29.59
C ARG A 59 -15.84 25.13 29.39
N ILE A 60 -15.15 25.17 28.27
CA ILE A 60 -14.26 26.26 27.91
C ILE A 60 -15.05 27.35 27.18
N THR A 61 -14.95 28.60 27.62
CA THR A 61 -15.58 29.77 26.96
C THR A 61 -14.58 30.61 26.19
N ALA A 62 -13.33 30.65 26.61
CA ALA A 62 -12.25 31.36 25.93
C ALA A 62 -11.02 30.48 25.79
N LEU A 63 -10.23 30.74 24.75
CA LEU A 63 -8.99 30.00 24.48
C LEU A 63 -7.91 30.97 24.01
N GLN A 64 -6.71 30.85 24.57
CA GLN A 64 -5.52 31.57 24.15
C GLN A 64 -4.42 30.57 23.81
N MET A 65 -3.57 30.89 22.83
CA MET A 65 -2.32 30.20 22.57
C MET A 65 -1.34 31.07 21.81
N ASP A 66 -0.07 30.84 22.04
CA ASP A 66 1.02 31.43 21.26
C ASP A 66 1.53 30.41 20.24
N ILE A 67 1.81 30.85 19.01
CA ILE A 67 2.17 30.01 17.88
C ILE A 67 3.49 30.51 17.33
N ALA A 68 4.53 29.68 17.41
CA ALA A 68 5.82 29.92 16.76
C ALA A 68 5.86 29.18 15.44
N LEU A 69 6.14 29.89 14.35
CA LEU A 69 6.31 29.31 13.03
C LEU A 69 7.81 29.10 12.76
N PRO A 70 8.21 27.99 12.13
CA PRO A 70 9.62 27.79 11.77
C PRO A 70 10.05 28.71 10.63
N ASP A 71 11.35 28.89 10.48
CA ASP A 71 11.95 29.72 9.42
C ASP A 71 11.42 29.29 8.02
N GLY A 72 11.00 30.27 7.24
CA GLY A 72 10.46 30.06 5.90
C GLY A 72 8.97 29.67 5.86
N ILE A 73 8.30 29.55 7.00
CA ILE A 73 6.84 29.47 7.10
C ILE A 73 6.30 30.78 7.65
N VAL A 74 5.38 31.39 6.94
CA VAL A 74 4.79 32.68 7.34
C VAL A 74 3.26 32.58 7.44
N TYR A 75 2.69 33.31 8.37
CA TYR A 75 1.24 33.45 8.50
C TYR A 75 0.68 34.28 7.34
N VAL A 76 -0.41 33.82 6.72
CA VAL A 76 -1.15 34.58 5.72
C VAL A 76 -2.09 35.54 6.45
N ALA A 77 -1.82 36.84 6.36
CA ALA A 77 -2.64 37.85 7.06
C ALA A 77 -4.13 37.77 6.68
N ASN A 78 -5.00 37.99 7.68
CA ASN A 78 -6.46 37.94 7.55
C ASN A 78 -7.03 36.59 7.10
N SER A 79 -6.28 35.50 7.27
CA SER A 79 -6.74 34.15 6.91
C SER A 79 -7.42 33.40 8.07
N LEU A 80 -7.46 34.01 9.27
CA LEU A 80 -8.10 33.40 10.43
C LEU A 80 -9.61 33.31 10.24
N THR A 81 -10.14 32.11 10.37
CA THR A 81 -11.58 31.83 10.31
C THR A 81 -11.98 30.90 11.46
N ARG A 82 -13.23 30.94 11.86
CA ARG A 82 -13.80 30.06 12.88
C ARG A 82 -14.32 28.77 12.28
N ASP A 83 -14.44 27.76 13.10
CA ASP A 83 -15.30 26.62 12.82
C ASP A 83 -16.74 26.97 13.21
N GLU A 84 -17.66 26.97 12.25
CA GLU A 84 -19.06 27.39 12.48
C GLU A 84 -19.90 26.36 13.25
N VAL A 85 -19.35 25.16 13.52
CA VAL A 85 -19.98 24.13 14.35
C VAL A 85 -19.60 24.28 15.82
N ARG A 86 -18.33 24.63 16.07
CA ARG A 86 -17.79 24.76 17.42
C ARG A 86 -17.90 26.17 17.98
N LEU A 87 -17.89 27.19 17.13
CA LEU A 87 -17.91 28.59 17.52
C LEU A 87 -19.09 29.33 16.87
N ASP A 88 -19.95 29.86 17.70
CA ASP A 88 -21.02 30.72 17.25
C ASP A 88 -20.50 32.14 16.93
N ARG A 89 -20.93 32.69 15.81
CA ARG A 89 -20.53 34.02 15.33
C ARG A 89 -20.96 35.14 16.29
N ASP A 90 -22.09 34.99 16.92
CA ASP A 90 -22.68 36.05 17.77
C ASP A 90 -22.04 36.05 19.17
N TYR A 91 -21.43 34.92 19.56
CA TYR A 91 -20.90 34.72 20.90
C TYR A 91 -19.37 34.60 20.99
N HIS A 92 -18.69 34.28 19.88
CA HIS A 92 -17.24 34.08 19.88
C HIS A 92 -16.55 34.97 18.87
N SER A 93 -15.61 35.78 19.32
CA SER A 93 -14.72 36.57 18.48
C SER A 93 -13.34 35.94 18.41
N LEU A 94 -12.73 35.94 17.21
CA LEU A 94 -11.40 35.40 16.96
C LEU A 94 -10.44 36.53 16.63
N PHE A 95 -9.25 36.47 17.22
CA PHE A 95 -8.19 37.42 16.95
C PHE A 95 -6.86 36.69 16.72
N MET A 96 -6.07 37.18 15.76
CA MET A 96 -4.69 36.79 15.57
C MET A 96 -3.83 38.06 15.60
N SER A 97 -2.85 38.07 16.47
CA SER A 97 -1.90 39.20 16.57
C SER A 97 -0.47 38.69 16.59
N THR A 98 0.45 39.52 16.09
CA THR A 98 1.90 39.25 16.18
C THR A 98 2.44 39.83 17.45
N LEU A 99 3.16 39.02 18.21
CA LEU A 99 3.84 39.41 19.44
C LEU A 99 5.19 40.11 19.13
N SER A 100 5.79 40.70 20.15
CA SER A 100 7.08 41.41 20.00
C SER A 100 8.27 40.51 19.65
N ASP A 101 8.16 39.21 19.92
CA ASP A 101 9.15 38.19 19.58
C ASP A 101 8.92 37.57 18.17
N GLY A 102 7.89 38.03 17.44
CA GLY A 102 7.53 37.53 16.12
C GLY A 102 6.55 36.37 16.14
N ASN A 103 6.25 35.76 17.28
CA ASN A 103 5.24 34.71 17.41
C ASN A 103 3.84 35.27 17.19
N LEU A 104 2.92 34.41 16.87
CA LEU A 104 1.50 34.75 16.75
C LEU A 104 0.78 34.45 18.06
N ARG A 105 -0.22 35.25 18.40
CA ARG A 105 -1.18 34.90 19.46
C ARG A 105 -2.55 34.78 18.89
N LEU A 106 -3.13 33.58 19.03
CA LEU A 106 -4.54 33.30 18.74
C LEU A 106 -5.36 33.46 20.00
N LEU A 107 -6.44 34.24 19.90
CA LEU A 107 -7.43 34.40 20.96
C LEU A 107 -8.81 34.04 20.43
N ILE A 108 -9.54 33.21 21.20
CA ILE A 108 -10.98 33.00 21.07
C ILE A 108 -11.60 33.62 22.31
N VAL A 109 -12.39 34.69 22.12
CA VAL A 109 -12.94 35.49 23.21
C VAL A 109 -14.46 35.41 23.16
N PRO A 110 -15.12 35.04 24.26
CA PRO A 110 -16.57 35.04 24.31
C PRO A 110 -17.09 36.47 24.48
N SER A 111 -18.23 36.77 23.85
CA SER A 111 -19.00 38.00 24.11
C SER A 111 -20.01 37.84 25.24
N ASP A 112 -20.26 36.60 25.69
CA ASP A 112 -21.14 36.23 26.77
C ASP A 112 -20.60 34.94 27.43
N THR A 113 -21.36 34.29 28.27
CA THR A 113 -21.03 33.06 29.02
C THR A 113 -21.11 31.78 28.21
N VAL A 114 -21.27 31.88 26.89
CA VAL A 114 -21.42 30.76 25.97
C VAL A 114 -20.12 29.99 25.83
N SER A 115 -20.15 28.69 26.05
CA SER A 115 -19.01 27.80 25.91
C SER A 115 -18.76 27.44 24.44
N ILE A 116 -17.51 27.09 24.08
CA ILE A 116 -17.18 26.41 22.85
C ILE A 116 -18.01 25.13 22.74
N PHE A 117 -18.72 24.92 21.65
CA PHE A 117 -19.67 23.81 21.51
C PHE A 117 -18.96 22.47 21.27
N GLY A 118 -19.56 21.40 21.80
CA GLY A 118 -19.01 20.03 21.67
C GLY A 118 -17.76 19.83 22.52
N ASP A 119 -17.15 18.67 22.36
CA ASP A 119 -16.03 18.18 23.17
C ASP A 119 -14.76 17.88 22.34
N SER A 120 -14.85 17.88 21.00
CA SER A 120 -13.69 17.64 20.13
C SER A 120 -13.87 18.24 18.74
N GLY A 121 -12.76 18.52 18.06
CA GLY A 121 -12.70 18.98 16.68
C GLY A 121 -12.13 20.37 16.51
N ALA A 122 -12.10 20.84 15.25
CA ALA A 122 -11.55 22.15 14.91
C ALA A 122 -12.35 23.29 15.55
N VAL A 123 -11.64 24.30 16.06
CA VAL A 123 -12.23 25.54 16.58
C VAL A 123 -11.87 26.75 15.72
N ALA A 124 -10.73 26.70 15.07
CA ALA A 124 -10.28 27.78 14.19
C ALA A 124 -9.44 27.22 13.01
N TYR A 125 -9.40 27.99 11.96
CA TYR A 125 -8.54 27.73 10.80
C TYR A 125 -7.72 28.99 10.51
N PHE A 126 -6.45 28.80 10.14
CA PHE A 126 -5.63 29.87 9.59
C PHE A 126 -4.77 29.34 8.47
N LYS A 127 -4.25 30.22 7.60
CA LYS A 127 -3.38 29.81 6.54
C LYS A 127 -1.94 30.16 6.86
N VAL A 128 -1.06 29.24 6.48
CA VAL A 128 0.37 29.45 6.40
C VAL A 128 0.82 29.38 4.95
N LYS A 129 1.91 30.08 4.62
CA LYS A 129 2.55 30.03 3.33
C LYS A 129 4.00 29.61 3.53
N ALA A 130 4.46 28.63 2.74
CA ALA A 130 5.88 28.33 2.65
C ALA A 130 6.56 29.32 1.72
N GLU A 131 7.59 29.98 2.19
CA GLU A 131 8.47 30.77 1.34
C GLU A 131 9.34 29.86 0.46
N ASN A 132 9.91 30.41 -0.62
CA ASN A 132 10.85 29.64 -1.45
C ASN A 132 12.13 29.24 -0.69
N SER A 133 12.41 29.91 0.42
CA SER A 133 13.49 29.62 1.36
C SER A 133 13.22 28.46 2.30
N PHE A 134 11.98 27.97 2.37
CA PHE A 134 11.61 26.82 3.21
C PHE A 134 12.21 25.52 2.66
N VAL A 135 13.40 25.17 3.14
CA VAL A 135 14.20 24.03 2.63
C VAL A 135 14.49 22.97 3.69
N LYS A 136 14.08 23.21 4.93
CA LYS A 136 14.32 22.32 6.06
C LYS A 136 13.04 22.10 6.84
N ALA A 137 12.79 20.87 7.23
CA ALA A 137 11.70 20.54 8.15
C ALA A 137 11.87 21.28 9.49
N GLY A 138 10.77 21.72 10.04
CA GLY A 138 10.69 22.43 11.31
C GLY A 138 9.46 22.04 12.09
N LYS A 139 9.16 22.77 13.15
CA LYS A 139 7.96 22.55 13.95
C LYS A 139 7.18 23.85 14.07
N ILE A 140 5.88 23.73 14.06
CA ILE A 140 4.97 24.76 14.53
C ILE A 140 4.72 24.45 15.99
N ASP A 141 5.21 25.34 16.87
CA ASP A 141 5.10 25.16 18.31
C ASP A 141 3.92 25.98 18.86
N PHE A 142 3.11 25.35 19.67
CA PHE A 142 2.01 25.95 20.39
C PHE A 142 2.35 25.96 21.86
N THR A 143 2.41 27.16 22.43
CA THR A 143 2.79 27.40 23.81
C THR A 143 1.80 28.34 24.52
N ASN A 144 1.93 28.49 25.81
CA ASN A 144 1.04 29.35 26.61
C ASN A 144 -0.44 29.07 26.34
N ILE A 145 -0.79 27.78 26.18
CA ILE A 145 -2.16 27.35 25.88
C ILE A 145 -2.99 27.44 27.14
N LEU A 146 -4.00 28.29 27.11
CA LEU A 146 -4.86 28.53 28.25
C LEU A 146 -6.33 28.60 27.83
N GLY A 147 -7.13 27.67 28.34
CA GLY A 147 -8.59 27.74 28.32
C GLY A 147 -9.09 28.49 29.57
N SER A 148 -10.24 29.12 29.47
CA SER A 148 -10.94 29.64 30.63
C SER A 148 -12.46 29.42 30.55
N SER A 149 -13.13 29.39 31.69
CA SER A 149 -14.57 29.24 31.81
C SER A 149 -15.15 30.45 32.54
N HIS A 150 -16.42 30.73 32.30
CA HIS A 150 -17.15 31.72 33.08
C HIS A 150 -17.48 31.24 34.53
N GLU A 151 -17.30 29.95 34.78
CA GLU A 151 -17.47 29.41 36.14
C GLU A 151 -16.36 29.96 37.04
N LYS A 152 -16.76 30.31 38.28
CA LYS A 152 -15.80 30.75 39.27
C LYS A 152 -15.10 29.55 39.90
N GLY A 153 -13.77 29.64 40.01
CA GLY A 153 -12.98 28.72 40.78
C GLY A 153 -13.20 28.92 42.30
N GLU A 154 -12.56 28.10 43.11
CA GLU A 154 -12.62 28.16 44.57
C GLU A 154 -12.12 29.50 45.15
N ASP A 155 -11.23 30.18 44.42
CA ASP A 155 -10.69 31.49 44.71
C ASP A 155 -11.61 32.65 44.31
N GLY A 156 -12.76 32.38 43.71
CA GLY A 156 -13.75 33.36 43.27
C GLY A 156 -13.44 34.01 41.92
N TYR A 157 -12.32 33.66 41.29
CA TYR A 157 -11.94 34.12 39.95
C TYR A 157 -12.43 33.13 38.87
N THR A 158 -12.38 33.55 37.62
CA THR A 158 -12.71 32.67 36.45
C THR A 158 -11.80 31.44 36.46
N LYS A 159 -12.40 30.28 36.34
CA LYS A 159 -11.66 29.00 36.31
C LYS A 159 -10.78 28.95 35.06
N SER A 160 -9.53 28.60 35.25
CA SER A 160 -8.52 28.50 34.17
C SER A 160 -8.09 27.06 33.96
N PHE A 161 -7.81 26.70 32.71
CA PHE A 161 -7.40 25.37 32.29
C PHE A 161 -6.08 25.52 31.49
N PRO A 162 -4.91 25.52 32.16
CA PRO A 162 -3.65 25.46 31.45
C PRO A 162 -3.53 24.09 30.75
N MET A 163 -3.13 24.13 29.49
CA MET A 163 -2.93 22.94 28.66
C MET A 163 -1.45 22.74 28.34
N ALA A 164 -1.07 21.51 28.08
CA ALA A 164 0.30 21.19 27.69
C ALA A 164 0.67 21.86 26.35
N ASP A 165 1.90 22.32 26.24
CA ASP A 165 2.49 22.77 24.98
C ASP A 165 2.46 21.62 23.97
N PHE A 166 2.32 21.98 22.69
CA PHE A 166 2.22 21.02 21.59
C PHE A 166 3.05 21.46 20.40
N SER A 167 3.62 20.52 19.68
CA SER A 167 4.35 20.80 18.44
C SER A 167 3.86 19.89 17.31
N ALA A 168 3.72 20.45 16.11
CA ALA A 168 3.45 19.71 14.89
C ALA A 168 4.60 19.86 13.89
N ASP A 169 4.96 18.78 13.24
CA ASP A 169 6.00 18.78 12.22
C ASP A 169 5.48 19.41 10.92
N VAL A 170 6.30 20.27 10.32
CA VAL A 170 6.08 20.80 8.99
C VAL A 170 7.34 20.61 8.14
N ALA A 171 7.16 20.09 6.92
CA ALA A 171 8.28 19.76 6.06
C ALA A 171 8.05 20.25 4.62
N PRO A 172 9.13 20.61 3.89
CA PRO A 172 9.02 20.98 2.50
C PRO A 172 8.66 19.78 1.64
N TYR A 173 7.58 19.90 0.86
CA TYR A 173 7.21 18.91 -0.15
C TYR A 173 7.76 19.32 -1.51
N VAL A 174 8.86 18.72 -1.91
CA VAL A 174 9.58 19.08 -3.15
C VAL A 174 9.39 18.07 -4.27
N GLY A 175 8.76 16.94 -3.99
CA GLY A 175 8.53 15.89 -4.98
C GLY A 175 8.10 14.58 -4.36
N LYS A 176 7.92 13.58 -5.22
CA LYS A 176 7.57 12.21 -4.87
C LYS A 176 8.37 11.24 -5.73
N LEU A 177 8.99 10.24 -5.12
CA LEU A 177 9.52 9.07 -5.82
C LEU A 177 8.47 7.95 -5.79
N TYR A 178 8.36 7.22 -6.88
CA TYR A 178 7.50 6.04 -6.99
C TYR A 178 8.03 5.06 -8.02
N THR A 179 7.52 3.84 -8.04
CA THR A 179 7.82 2.85 -9.07
C THR A 179 6.86 3.01 -10.25
N ALA A 180 7.33 2.78 -11.49
CA ALA A 180 6.50 2.91 -12.69
C ALA A 180 5.30 1.94 -12.70
N ALA A 181 5.38 0.87 -11.91
CA ALA A 181 4.30 -0.09 -11.67
C ALA A 181 4.10 -0.26 -10.16
N ASP A 182 2.87 -0.51 -9.74
CA ASP A 182 2.54 -0.76 -8.33
C ASP A 182 2.81 -2.21 -7.92
N THR A 183 2.94 -3.10 -8.91
CA THR A 183 3.18 -4.53 -8.71
C THR A 183 4.29 -5.04 -9.63
N LEU A 184 5.03 -6.03 -9.17
CA LEU A 184 6.06 -6.75 -9.91
C LEU A 184 5.79 -8.25 -9.85
N ALA A 185 5.29 -8.83 -10.94
CA ALA A 185 5.23 -10.28 -11.09
C ALA A 185 6.61 -10.79 -11.57
N ILE A 186 7.19 -11.72 -10.81
CA ILE A 186 8.52 -12.25 -11.10
C ILE A 186 8.54 -13.78 -11.02
N LYS A 187 9.26 -14.43 -11.93
CA LYS A 187 9.50 -15.87 -11.95
C LYS A 187 10.72 -16.23 -11.11
N THR A 188 10.76 -17.44 -10.59
CA THR A 188 11.90 -18.00 -9.86
C THR A 188 12.85 -18.82 -10.78
N ASP A 189 12.80 -18.57 -12.07
CA ASP A 189 13.60 -19.25 -13.10
C ASP A 189 14.96 -18.56 -13.41
N GLY A 190 15.28 -17.53 -12.61
CA GLY A 190 16.53 -16.75 -12.79
C GLY A 190 16.43 -15.62 -13.81
N THR A 191 15.29 -15.46 -14.50
CA THR A 191 15.05 -14.28 -15.35
C THR A 191 15.00 -13.01 -14.51
N SER A 192 15.54 -11.92 -15.07
CA SER A 192 15.53 -10.63 -14.39
C SER A 192 14.37 -9.76 -14.82
N LYS A 193 13.85 -9.00 -13.86
CA LYS A 193 12.81 -7.99 -14.09
C LYS A 193 13.34 -6.60 -13.80
N LYS A 194 12.94 -5.65 -14.65
CA LYS A 194 13.26 -4.23 -14.51
C LYS A 194 12.32 -3.58 -13.50
N VAL A 195 12.89 -2.79 -12.58
CA VAL A 195 12.17 -1.90 -11.65
C VAL A 195 12.56 -0.48 -11.98
N SER A 196 11.61 0.29 -12.49
CA SER A 196 11.82 1.67 -12.91
C SER A 196 11.37 2.63 -11.80
N LEU A 197 12.26 3.57 -11.44
CA LEU A 197 12.01 4.63 -10.48
C LEU A 197 11.63 5.92 -11.22
N VAL A 198 10.48 6.44 -10.89
CA VAL A 198 9.91 7.67 -11.44
C VAL A 198 9.93 8.75 -10.37
N LEU A 199 10.41 9.92 -10.72
CA LEU A 199 10.45 11.08 -9.84
C LEU A 199 9.57 12.19 -10.38
N ASP A 200 8.61 12.65 -9.58
CA ASP A 200 7.94 13.93 -9.77
C ASP A 200 8.60 14.96 -8.86
N ASN A 201 8.98 16.11 -9.38
CA ASN A 201 9.64 17.16 -8.61
C ASN A 201 9.14 18.56 -8.96
N PHE A 202 9.16 19.45 -7.96
CA PHE A 202 8.77 20.85 -8.08
C PHE A 202 9.96 21.82 -8.01
N ILE A 203 11.18 21.26 -7.81
CA ILE A 203 12.45 22.00 -7.76
C ILE A 203 13.38 21.44 -8.82
N ASN A 204 14.42 22.17 -9.19
CA ASN A 204 15.50 21.68 -10.05
C ASN A 204 16.34 20.65 -9.27
N VAL A 205 16.19 19.37 -9.58
CA VAL A 205 16.92 18.29 -8.92
C VAL A 205 18.25 18.05 -9.64
N ARG A 206 19.36 18.05 -8.90
CA ARG A 206 20.71 17.72 -9.39
C ARG A 206 21.22 16.37 -8.93
N GLY A 207 20.73 15.90 -7.80
CA GLY A 207 21.12 14.61 -7.25
C GLY A 207 20.00 13.96 -6.46
N MET A 208 20.07 12.65 -6.36
CA MET A 208 19.13 11.83 -5.60
C MET A 208 19.91 10.72 -4.89
N GLN A 209 19.54 10.40 -3.67
CA GLN A 209 19.92 9.15 -3.02
C GLN A 209 18.67 8.42 -2.53
N ALA A 210 18.77 7.10 -2.40
CA ALA A 210 17.72 6.26 -1.84
C ALA A 210 18.33 5.01 -1.22
N LEU A 211 17.58 4.38 -0.32
CA LEU A 211 17.89 3.10 0.28
C LEU A 211 16.86 2.07 -0.19
N ILE A 212 17.32 0.99 -0.84
CA ILE A 212 16.47 -0.07 -1.38
C ILE A 212 16.62 -1.31 -0.53
N THR A 213 15.50 -1.83 -0.04
CA THR A 213 15.41 -3.08 0.71
C THR A 213 14.65 -4.09 -0.12
N LEU A 214 15.31 -5.22 -0.41
CA LEU A 214 14.68 -6.34 -1.10
C LEU A 214 14.08 -7.31 -0.07
N PRO A 215 12.93 -7.94 -0.36
CA PRO A 215 12.44 -9.05 0.45
C PRO A 215 13.32 -10.29 0.29
N GLN A 216 13.18 -11.24 1.21
CA GLN A 216 13.85 -12.54 1.10
C GLN A 216 13.47 -13.23 -0.21
N GLY A 217 14.44 -13.86 -0.85
CA GLY A 217 14.26 -14.53 -2.13
C GLY A 217 14.34 -13.60 -3.35
N LEU A 218 14.53 -12.29 -3.13
CA LEU A 218 14.80 -11.34 -4.21
C LEU A 218 16.25 -10.84 -4.11
N SER A 219 16.94 -10.77 -5.22
CA SER A 219 18.32 -10.30 -5.32
C SER A 219 18.50 -9.31 -6.47
N PHE A 220 19.49 -8.42 -6.37
CA PHE A 220 19.83 -7.54 -7.49
C PHE A 220 20.53 -8.34 -8.60
N GLU A 221 20.15 -8.11 -9.87
CA GLU A 221 20.98 -8.54 -10.97
C GLU A 221 22.29 -7.76 -10.95
N VAL A 222 23.40 -8.45 -10.99
CA VAL A 222 24.73 -7.86 -10.97
C VAL A 222 25.42 -7.98 -12.34
N LYS A 223 26.26 -7.02 -12.64
CA LYS A 223 27.18 -7.06 -13.79
C LYS A 223 28.37 -7.97 -13.47
N ASP A 224 29.20 -8.26 -14.46
CA ASP A 224 30.42 -9.10 -14.33
C ASP A 224 31.38 -8.61 -13.23
N ASN A 225 31.34 -7.33 -12.89
CA ASN A 225 32.14 -6.72 -11.83
C ASN A 225 31.50 -6.81 -10.43
N GLY A 226 30.41 -7.56 -10.26
CA GLY A 226 29.69 -7.75 -9.02
C GLY A 226 28.82 -6.56 -8.57
N LYS A 227 28.76 -5.48 -9.33
CA LYS A 227 27.93 -4.32 -9.00
C LYS A 227 26.51 -4.48 -9.56
N PRO A 228 25.47 -3.99 -8.86
CA PRO A 228 24.11 -4.00 -9.36
C PRO A 228 24.00 -3.36 -10.76
N LYS A 229 23.16 -3.96 -11.58
CA LYS A 229 22.87 -3.48 -12.93
C LYS A 229 21.87 -2.35 -12.87
N PHE A 230 22.25 -1.19 -13.37
CA PHE A 230 21.40 0.00 -13.49
C PHE A 230 21.23 0.39 -14.96
N GLU A 231 20.08 0.99 -15.24
CA GLU A 231 19.76 1.68 -16.49
C GLU A 231 19.44 3.14 -16.18
N TYR A 232 20.01 4.05 -16.96
CA TYR A 232 19.81 5.48 -16.82
C TYR A 232 18.45 5.86 -17.37
N GLY A 233 17.61 6.50 -16.58
CA GLY A 233 16.37 7.08 -17.06
C GLY A 233 16.62 8.27 -17.99
N SER A 234 15.66 8.56 -18.85
CA SER A 234 15.76 9.63 -19.86
C SER A 234 15.93 11.04 -19.26
N ARG A 235 15.63 11.20 -17.98
CA ARG A 235 15.76 12.47 -17.25
C ARG A 235 17.17 12.75 -16.75
N LEU A 236 18.02 11.75 -16.68
CA LEU A 236 19.38 11.94 -16.22
C LEU A 236 20.24 12.63 -17.28
N PRO A 237 21.09 13.61 -16.90
CA PRO A 237 22.07 14.16 -17.80
C PRO A 237 23.00 13.07 -18.33
N GLN A 238 23.54 13.25 -19.55
CA GLN A 238 24.43 12.25 -20.17
C GLN A 238 25.69 11.94 -19.34
N ASN A 239 26.12 12.90 -18.53
CA ASN A 239 27.29 12.78 -17.64
C ASN A 239 26.92 12.40 -16.21
N ALA A 240 25.68 12.02 -15.95
CA ALA A 240 25.28 11.58 -14.61
C ALA A 240 26.05 10.32 -14.20
N THR A 241 26.32 10.22 -12.92
CA THR A 241 26.94 9.04 -12.30
C THR A 241 25.97 8.39 -11.34
N ILE A 242 25.97 7.05 -11.36
CA ILE A 242 25.28 6.22 -10.38
C ILE A 242 26.34 5.52 -9.54
N SER A 243 26.33 5.78 -8.26
CA SER A 243 27.09 5.02 -7.27
C SER A 243 26.18 4.17 -6.40
N SER A 244 26.64 3.00 -6.00
CA SER A 244 25.88 2.12 -5.15
C SER A 244 26.79 1.39 -4.17
N ASN A 245 26.27 1.14 -2.97
CA ASN A 245 26.96 0.40 -1.93
C ASN A 245 25.96 -0.43 -1.11
N MET A 246 26.30 -1.69 -0.85
CA MET A 246 25.53 -2.52 0.06
C MET A 246 25.84 -2.12 1.50
N THR A 247 24.82 -1.91 2.29
CA THR A 247 24.95 -1.66 3.73
C THR A 247 25.20 -2.96 4.48
N SER A 248 25.64 -2.89 5.72
CA SER A 248 25.91 -4.07 6.56
C SER A 248 24.66 -4.90 6.87
N ASP A 249 23.49 -4.31 6.77
CA ASP A 249 22.17 -4.95 6.93
C ASP A 249 21.54 -5.41 5.61
N GLY A 250 22.34 -5.47 4.53
CA GLY A 250 21.94 -6.05 3.25
C GLY A 250 21.06 -5.15 2.34
N LYS A 251 20.92 -3.88 2.70
CA LYS A 251 20.19 -2.91 1.86
C LYS A 251 21.12 -2.25 0.84
N LEU A 252 20.58 -1.82 -0.29
CA LEU A 252 21.34 -1.12 -1.31
C LEU A 252 21.15 0.40 -1.19
N LYS A 253 22.19 1.10 -0.81
CA LYS A 253 22.22 2.56 -0.91
C LYS A 253 22.65 2.96 -2.31
N ILE A 254 21.85 3.78 -2.98
CA ILE A 254 22.15 4.34 -4.30
C ILE A 254 22.31 5.85 -4.17
N ALA A 255 23.16 6.42 -5.02
CA ALA A 255 23.26 7.86 -5.21
C ALA A 255 23.43 8.14 -6.70
N VAL A 256 22.66 9.10 -7.21
CA VAL A 256 22.65 9.57 -8.58
C VAL A 256 22.96 11.05 -8.58
N ALA A 257 23.91 11.51 -9.36
CA ALA A 257 24.28 12.92 -9.45
C ALA A 257 24.71 13.30 -10.87
N GLY A 258 24.33 14.50 -11.30
CA GLY A 258 24.93 15.17 -12.43
C GLY A 258 26.34 15.68 -12.08
N MET A 259 27.25 15.61 -13.04
CA MET A 259 28.68 15.95 -12.81
C MET A 259 28.99 17.44 -12.75
N THR A 260 28.07 18.31 -13.14
CA THR A 260 28.31 19.77 -13.20
C THR A 260 27.06 20.55 -12.76
N THR A 261 26.74 21.65 -13.42
CA THR A 261 25.55 22.48 -13.16
C THR A 261 24.25 21.89 -13.71
N GLU A 262 24.33 20.73 -14.37
CA GLU A 262 23.16 20.10 -14.97
C GLU A 262 22.22 19.48 -13.95
N HIS A 263 20.94 19.58 -14.20
CA HIS A 263 19.87 19.00 -13.39
C HIS A 263 19.07 17.96 -14.18
N PHE A 264 18.27 17.18 -13.49
CA PHE A 264 17.40 16.19 -14.12
C PHE A 264 16.40 16.88 -15.04
N ALA A 265 16.28 16.41 -16.27
CA ALA A 265 15.41 17.01 -17.27
C ALA A 265 13.93 16.89 -16.91
N GLY A 266 13.16 17.97 -17.12
CA GLY A 266 11.72 17.97 -16.87
C GLY A 266 11.36 17.88 -15.37
N THR A 267 10.08 17.64 -15.09
CA THR A 267 9.52 17.60 -13.74
C THR A 267 8.93 16.24 -13.36
N THR A 268 8.76 15.33 -14.31
CA THR A 268 8.22 13.97 -14.11
C THR A 268 8.87 12.98 -15.06
N GLY A 269 9.01 11.74 -14.67
CA GLY A 269 9.47 10.63 -15.50
C GLY A 269 10.56 9.77 -14.87
N GLU A 270 10.97 8.72 -15.59
CA GLU A 270 11.96 7.74 -15.14
C GLU A 270 13.33 8.40 -14.94
N VAL A 271 13.89 8.25 -13.75
CA VAL A 271 15.24 8.72 -13.40
C VAL A 271 16.25 7.58 -13.37
N LEU A 272 15.83 6.39 -13.01
CA LEU A 272 16.70 5.23 -12.85
C LEU A 272 15.89 3.96 -12.94
N ALA A 273 16.47 2.90 -13.48
CA ALA A 273 15.97 1.55 -13.26
C ALA A 273 17.08 0.63 -12.75
N PHE A 274 16.69 -0.39 -12.03
CA PHE A 274 17.54 -1.51 -11.62
C PHE A 274 16.85 -2.83 -11.93
N TYR A 275 17.59 -3.92 -11.85
CA TYR A 275 17.09 -5.24 -12.21
C TYR A 275 17.18 -6.17 -11.01
N VAL A 276 16.15 -6.98 -10.83
CA VAL A 276 16.07 -7.98 -9.75
C VAL A 276 15.81 -9.37 -10.32
N LYS A 277 16.25 -10.39 -9.58
CA LYS A 277 16.01 -11.81 -9.84
C LYS A 277 15.40 -12.44 -8.60
N ALA A 278 14.53 -13.41 -8.80
CA ALA A 278 13.94 -14.20 -7.73
C ALA A 278 14.51 -15.61 -7.68
N ASP A 279 14.59 -16.15 -6.46
CA ASP A 279 14.86 -17.56 -6.21
C ASP A 279 13.66 -18.23 -5.53
N GLU A 280 13.75 -19.54 -5.30
CA GLU A 280 12.67 -20.38 -4.78
C GLU A 280 12.23 -20.01 -3.35
N THR A 281 13.00 -19.19 -2.63
CA THR A 281 12.66 -18.74 -1.27
C THR A 281 11.76 -17.50 -1.27
N LEU A 282 11.48 -16.92 -2.44
CA LEU A 282 10.56 -15.77 -2.54
C LEU A 282 9.15 -16.19 -2.15
N ALA A 283 8.59 -15.53 -1.14
CA ALA A 283 7.22 -15.73 -0.72
C ALA A 283 6.22 -15.39 -1.84
N LEU A 284 4.98 -15.93 -1.76
CA LEU A 284 3.92 -15.66 -2.72
C LEU A 284 3.71 -14.15 -2.93
N LYS A 285 3.64 -13.39 -1.84
CA LYS A 285 3.58 -11.93 -1.84
C LYS A 285 4.59 -11.36 -0.85
N SER A 286 5.26 -10.31 -1.26
CA SER A 286 6.23 -9.58 -0.43
C SER A 286 6.35 -8.14 -0.96
N ASP A 287 7.03 -7.27 -0.20
CA ASP A 287 7.24 -5.88 -0.60
C ASP A 287 8.73 -5.59 -0.80
N LEU A 288 9.07 -4.99 -1.94
CA LEU A 288 10.30 -4.24 -2.13
C LEU A 288 10.06 -2.82 -1.60
N VAL A 289 10.95 -2.35 -0.73
CA VAL A 289 10.79 -1.07 -0.04
C VAL A 289 11.92 -0.12 -0.43
N ILE A 290 11.57 1.13 -0.76
CA ILE A 290 12.53 2.20 -1.00
C ILE A 290 12.22 3.34 -0.04
N ASN A 291 13.21 3.71 0.76
CA ASN A 291 13.09 4.76 1.77
C ASN A 291 14.35 5.64 1.80
N ASP A 292 14.41 6.55 2.77
CA ASP A 292 15.51 7.50 2.95
C ASP A 292 15.86 8.24 1.64
N VAL A 293 14.81 8.57 0.88
CA VAL A 293 14.96 9.27 -0.38
C VAL A 293 15.28 10.74 -0.10
N ILE A 294 16.43 11.18 -0.59
CA ILE A 294 16.87 12.58 -0.49
C ILE A 294 17.16 13.07 -1.90
N VAL A 295 16.60 14.21 -2.27
CA VAL A 295 16.96 14.93 -3.49
C VAL A 295 17.74 16.21 -3.14
N SER A 296 18.65 16.62 -4.02
CA SER A 296 19.37 17.88 -3.86
C SER A 296 19.10 18.82 -5.02
N ASN A 297 18.99 20.11 -4.74
CA ASN A 297 18.81 21.15 -5.75
C ASN A 297 20.15 21.70 -6.26
N GLU A 298 20.07 22.68 -7.17
CA GLU A 298 21.21 23.38 -7.75
C GLU A 298 22.07 24.16 -6.74
N ASN A 299 21.46 24.56 -5.61
CA ASN A 299 22.15 25.29 -4.53
C ASN A 299 22.79 24.34 -3.50
N GLY A 300 22.70 23.03 -3.69
CA GLY A 300 23.20 22.03 -2.76
C GLY A 300 22.31 21.78 -1.54
N ASN A 301 21.13 22.36 -1.48
CA ASN A 301 20.15 22.05 -0.43
C ASN A 301 19.61 20.63 -0.62
N ALA A 302 19.52 19.89 0.47
CA ALA A 302 19.01 18.52 0.50
C ALA A 302 17.60 18.47 1.10
N PHE A 303 16.71 17.76 0.44
CA PHE A 303 15.31 17.61 0.83
C PHE A 303 14.98 16.12 0.95
N GLY A 304 14.43 15.71 2.10
CA GLY A 304 13.87 14.37 2.26
C GLY A 304 12.55 14.24 1.52
N LEU A 305 12.36 13.13 0.81
CA LEU A 305 11.05 12.71 0.35
C LEU A 305 10.53 11.70 1.38
N TYR A 306 9.52 12.11 2.13
CA TYR A 306 9.10 11.39 3.34
C TYR A 306 8.23 10.16 3.07
N ASP A 307 7.73 10.00 1.84
CA ASP A 307 6.90 8.85 1.47
C ASP A 307 7.79 7.61 1.27
N GLU A 308 7.48 6.53 1.98
CA GLU A 308 8.03 5.21 1.70
C GLU A 308 7.42 4.68 0.42
N VAL A 309 8.25 4.23 -0.51
CA VAL A 309 7.80 3.59 -1.76
C VAL A 309 7.75 2.09 -1.55
N LYS A 310 6.58 1.50 -1.74
CA LYS A 310 6.37 0.05 -1.71
C LYS A 310 6.00 -0.43 -3.10
N LEU A 311 6.75 -1.42 -3.59
CA LEU A 311 6.42 -2.19 -4.77
C LEU A 311 6.02 -3.59 -4.32
N SER A 312 4.75 -3.96 -4.56
CA SER A 312 4.28 -5.30 -4.25
C SER A 312 4.90 -6.31 -5.21
N VAL A 313 5.59 -7.31 -4.68
CA VAL A 313 6.25 -8.37 -5.45
C VAL A 313 5.45 -9.65 -5.34
N THR A 314 5.07 -10.23 -6.47
CA THR A 314 4.34 -11.49 -6.55
C THR A 314 5.21 -12.55 -7.23
N ASN A 315 5.39 -13.68 -6.54
CA ASN A 315 6.03 -14.85 -7.12
C ASN A 315 5.07 -15.51 -8.12
N SER A 316 5.27 -15.27 -9.42
CA SER A 316 4.38 -15.80 -10.47
C SER A 316 4.39 -17.32 -10.57
N TYR A 317 5.45 -18.00 -10.11
CA TYR A 317 5.49 -19.45 -10.05
C TYR A 317 4.49 -19.98 -9.01
N LEU A 318 4.50 -19.42 -7.82
CA LEU A 318 3.56 -19.81 -6.75
C LEU A 318 2.15 -19.28 -6.99
N ALA A 319 2.01 -18.10 -7.57
CA ALA A 319 0.70 -17.48 -7.79
C ALA A 319 -0.13 -18.15 -8.90
N HIS A 320 0.52 -18.56 -9.99
CA HIS A 320 -0.18 -18.99 -11.20
C HIS A 320 0.23 -20.40 -11.66
N TYR A 321 1.54 -20.65 -11.78
CA TYR A 321 2.03 -21.90 -12.37
C TYR A 321 1.76 -23.12 -11.50
N THR A 322 2.09 -23.04 -10.20
CA THR A 322 1.87 -24.17 -9.28
C THR A 322 0.40 -24.57 -9.18
N PRO A 323 -0.57 -23.64 -8.99
CA PRO A 323 -1.98 -24.00 -8.97
C PRO A 323 -2.48 -24.55 -10.31
N ALA A 324 -2.10 -23.93 -11.44
CA ALA A 324 -2.51 -24.39 -12.78
C ALA A 324 -1.98 -25.78 -13.08
N LYS A 325 -0.72 -26.07 -12.73
CA LYS A 325 -0.12 -27.39 -12.89
C LYS A 325 -0.79 -28.43 -12.00
N ALA A 326 -1.03 -28.11 -10.72
CA ALA A 326 -1.75 -29.00 -9.80
C ALA A 326 -3.16 -29.35 -10.30
N LEU A 327 -3.85 -28.41 -10.96
CA LEU A 327 -5.13 -28.64 -11.61
C LEU A 327 -5.02 -29.69 -12.72
N VAL A 328 -4.02 -29.57 -13.61
CA VAL A 328 -3.79 -30.54 -14.69
C VAL A 328 -3.40 -31.91 -14.15
N ASP A 329 -2.55 -31.95 -13.12
CA ASP A 329 -2.16 -33.19 -12.45
C ASP A 329 -3.39 -33.90 -11.79
N SER A 330 -4.28 -33.10 -11.19
CA SER A 330 -5.56 -33.64 -10.64
C SER A 330 -6.44 -34.23 -11.71
N LEU A 331 -6.53 -33.64 -12.90
CA LEU A 331 -7.28 -34.21 -14.04
C LEU A 331 -6.66 -35.54 -14.54
N ARG A 332 -5.34 -35.63 -14.54
CA ARG A 332 -4.63 -36.87 -14.87
C ARG A 332 -4.96 -37.98 -13.87
N ASN A 333 -4.97 -37.66 -12.58
CA ASN A 333 -5.34 -38.62 -11.54
C ASN A 333 -6.80 -39.04 -11.67
N LEU A 334 -7.73 -38.10 -11.90
CA LEU A 334 -9.15 -38.40 -12.13
C LEU A 334 -9.37 -39.33 -13.34
N TYR A 335 -8.64 -39.07 -14.44
CA TYR A 335 -8.66 -39.94 -15.61
C TYR A 335 -8.18 -41.35 -15.28
N ASN A 336 -7.06 -41.51 -14.58
CA ASN A 336 -6.54 -42.84 -14.20
C ASN A 336 -7.54 -43.59 -13.31
N GLU A 337 -8.14 -42.92 -12.33
CA GLU A 337 -9.18 -43.52 -11.48
C GLU A 337 -10.43 -43.93 -12.28
N ALA A 338 -10.80 -43.16 -13.30
CA ALA A 338 -11.93 -43.51 -14.18
C ALA A 338 -11.62 -44.77 -15.01
N VAL A 339 -10.42 -44.88 -15.58
CA VAL A 339 -9.95 -46.05 -16.33
C VAL A 339 -9.92 -47.30 -15.43
N ASP A 340 -9.35 -47.18 -14.22
CA ASP A 340 -9.33 -48.29 -13.26
C ASP A 340 -10.73 -48.73 -12.86
N SER A 341 -11.66 -47.78 -12.69
CA SER A 341 -13.06 -48.07 -12.40
C SER A 341 -13.77 -48.77 -13.56
N ILE A 342 -13.50 -48.37 -14.80
CA ILE A 342 -14.03 -49.05 -16.00
C ILE A 342 -13.49 -50.48 -16.07
N ALA A 343 -12.19 -50.69 -15.85
CA ALA A 343 -11.58 -52.01 -15.82
C ALA A 343 -12.18 -52.92 -14.74
N ALA A 344 -12.53 -52.39 -13.59
CA ALA A 344 -13.10 -53.13 -12.47
C ALA A 344 -14.61 -53.41 -12.62
N ASN A 345 -15.38 -52.47 -13.18
CA ASN A 345 -16.86 -52.52 -13.16
C ASN A 345 -17.50 -52.69 -14.55
N ALA A 346 -16.75 -52.48 -15.63
CA ALA A 346 -17.19 -52.60 -17.02
C ALA A 346 -16.19 -53.41 -17.86
N ALA A 347 -15.64 -54.48 -17.30
CA ALA A 347 -14.55 -55.27 -17.89
C ALA A 347 -14.89 -55.83 -19.30
N ASN A 348 -16.18 -56.06 -19.61
CA ASN A 348 -16.60 -56.58 -20.91
C ASN A 348 -16.53 -55.57 -22.05
N VAL A 349 -16.41 -54.28 -21.71
CA VAL A 349 -16.36 -53.16 -22.70
C VAL A 349 -15.06 -52.37 -22.64
N LYS A 350 -14.12 -52.70 -21.75
CA LYS A 350 -12.86 -52.01 -21.61
C LYS A 350 -12.02 -51.93 -22.90
N ASP A 351 -12.17 -52.95 -23.78
CA ASP A 351 -11.46 -53.04 -25.06
C ASP A 351 -12.36 -52.61 -26.25
N ASN A 352 -13.51 -51.96 -25.99
CA ASN A 352 -14.38 -51.40 -27.01
C ASN A 352 -13.71 -50.26 -27.72
N GLU A 353 -13.75 -50.22 -29.06
CA GLU A 353 -13.09 -49.18 -29.88
C GLU A 353 -13.55 -47.78 -29.54
N ASP A 354 -14.83 -47.56 -29.24
CA ASP A 354 -15.37 -46.24 -28.88
C ASP A 354 -14.86 -45.77 -27.50
N ILE A 355 -14.73 -46.71 -26.55
CA ILE A 355 -14.18 -46.41 -25.21
C ILE A 355 -12.71 -46.09 -25.32
N LEU A 356 -11.92 -46.89 -26.03
CA LEU A 356 -10.49 -46.64 -26.25
C LEU A 356 -10.25 -45.32 -27.00
N ALA A 357 -11.09 -44.98 -27.98
CA ALA A 357 -11.01 -43.72 -28.70
C ALA A 357 -11.31 -42.52 -27.78
N ALA A 358 -12.28 -42.63 -26.88
CA ALA A 358 -12.64 -41.62 -25.91
C ALA A 358 -11.51 -41.42 -24.86
N GLU A 359 -10.88 -42.51 -24.38
CA GLU A 359 -9.70 -42.48 -23.51
C GLU A 359 -8.54 -41.72 -24.16
N ALA A 360 -8.22 -42.08 -25.41
CA ALA A 360 -7.15 -41.43 -26.16
C ALA A 360 -7.42 -39.93 -26.37
N ALA A 361 -8.66 -39.55 -26.64
CA ALA A 361 -9.09 -38.17 -26.80
C ALA A 361 -8.93 -37.35 -25.49
N ILE A 362 -9.28 -37.97 -24.34
CA ILE A 362 -9.12 -37.35 -23.03
C ILE A 362 -7.63 -37.12 -22.71
N VAL A 363 -6.77 -38.12 -22.91
CA VAL A 363 -5.33 -38.02 -22.72
C VAL A 363 -4.75 -36.88 -23.57
N ALA A 364 -5.13 -36.81 -24.85
CA ALA A 364 -4.68 -35.75 -25.74
C ALA A 364 -5.12 -34.37 -25.28
N LYS A 365 -6.33 -34.22 -24.71
CA LYS A 365 -6.81 -32.98 -24.13
C LYS A 365 -6.00 -32.59 -22.88
N ILE A 366 -5.70 -33.54 -21.98
CA ILE A 366 -4.88 -33.30 -20.77
C ILE A 366 -3.48 -32.86 -21.17
N ASP A 367 -2.85 -33.55 -22.14
CA ASP A 367 -1.50 -33.21 -22.63
C ASP A 367 -1.49 -31.84 -23.31
N SER A 368 -2.54 -31.50 -24.07
CA SER A 368 -2.70 -30.17 -24.66
C SER A 368 -2.85 -29.08 -23.62
N LEU A 369 -3.66 -29.31 -22.57
CA LEU A 369 -3.84 -28.33 -21.48
C LEU A 369 -2.55 -28.13 -20.68
N HIS A 370 -1.82 -29.23 -20.42
CA HIS A 370 -0.50 -29.16 -19.79
C HIS A 370 0.47 -28.27 -20.59
N LYS A 371 0.50 -28.49 -21.90
CA LYS A 371 1.33 -27.67 -22.81
C LYS A 371 0.90 -26.21 -22.81
N VAL A 372 -0.41 -25.92 -22.77
CA VAL A 372 -0.92 -24.53 -22.67
C VAL A 372 -0.44 -23.87 -21.39
N VAL A 373 -0.49 -24.57 -20.24
CA VAL A 373 0.00 -24.06 -18.95
C VAL A 373 1.50 -23.74 -19.03
N ASP A 374 2.31 -24.69 -19.54
CA ASP A 374 3.76 -24.52 -19.63
C ASP A 374 4.14 -23.39 -20.60
N ASP A 375 3.54 -23.36 -21.80
CA ASP A 375 3.80 -22.34 -22.81
C ASP A 375 3.36 -20.95 -22.33
N SER A 376 2.18 -20.84 -21.70
CA SER A 376 1.68 -19.55 -21.18
C SER A 376 2.52 -19.03 -20.03
N TYR A 377 3.01 -19.92 -19.16
CA TYR A 377 3.95 -19.52 -18.10
C TYR A 377 5.27 -19.05 -18.70
N ALA A 378 5.82 -19.79 -19.68
CA ALA A 378 7.04 -19.41 -20.35
C ALA A 378 6.95 -18.04 -21.05
N ASN A 379 5.79 -17.76 -21.69
CA ASN A 379 5.51 -16.50 -22.39
C ASN A 379 4.96 -15.37 -21.51
N GLU A 380 4.85 -15.58 -20.20
CA GLU A 380 4.32 -14.59 -19.22
C GLU A 380 2.85 -14.19 -19.44
N THR A 381 2.05 -15.05 -20.09
CA THR A 381 0.63 -14.84 -20.37
C THR A 381 -0.29 -15.71 -19.50
N LEU A 382 0.26 -16.49 -18.56
CA LEU A 382 -0.51 -17.44 -17.77
C LEU A 382 -1.56 -16.77 -16.88
N ALA A 383 -1.26 -15.63 -16.29
CA ALA A 383 -2.22 -14.88 -15.47
C ALA A 383 -3.47 -14.49 -16.28
N GLU A 384 -3.28 -14.07 -17.53
CA GLU A 384 -4.36 -13.68 -18.44
C GLU A 384 -5.11 -14.90 -19.01
N GLY A 385 -4.42 -16.02 -19.17
CA GLY A 385 -4.96 -17.27 -19.70
C GLY A 385 -5.59 -18.21 -18.65
N LEU A 386 -5.62 -17.87 -17.37
CA LEU A 386 -6.14 -18.75 -16.32
C LEU A 386 -7.61 -19.15 -16.55
N ALA A 387 -8.43 -18.23 -17.07
CA ALA A 387 -9.83 -18.53 -17.39
C ALA A 387 -9.94 -19.63 -18.48
N ASP A 388 -9.07 -19.61 -19.47
CA ASP A 388 -9.04 -20.62 -20.54
C ASP A 388 -8.53 -21.97 -20.02
N VAL A 389 -7.55 -21.96 -19.10
CA VAL A 389 -7.07 -23.16 -18.42
C VAL A 389 -8.20 -23.78 -17.57
N GLN A 390 -8.96 -22.97 -16.84
CA GLN A 390 -10.12 -23.45 -16.07
C GLN A 390 -11.21 -24.03 -16.98
N ALA A 391 -11.55 -23.35 -18.07
CA ALA A 391 -12.53 -23.84 -19.03
C ALA A 391 -12.09 -25.16 -19.68
N GLY A 392 -10.80 -25.28 -20.04
CA GLY A 392 -10.24 -26.53 -20.56
C GLY A 392 -10.28 -27.66 -19.53
N ALA A 393 -10.04 -27.37 -18.26
CA ALA A 393 -10.17 -28.37 -17.19
C ALA A 393 -11.61 -28.85 -16.99
N ASP A 394 -12.59 -27.95 -17.04
CA ASP A 394 -14.00 -28.27 -16.92
C ASP A 394 -14.47 -29.18 -18.11
N ASP A 395 -14.01 -28.90 -19.32
CA ASP A 395 -14.29 -29.74 -20.51
C ASP A 395 -13.71 -31.17 -20.36
N ILE A 396 -12.46 -31.26 -19.85
CA ILE A 396 -11.78 -32.52 -19.59
C ILE A 396 -12.53 -33.31 -18.50
N ALA A 397 -12.87 -32.69 -17.38
CA ALA A 397 -13.61 -33.33 -16.30
C ALA A 397 -14.96 -33.83 -16.78
N THR A 398 -15.67 -33.06 -17.60
CA THR A 398 -16.94 -33.48 -18.25
C THR A 398 -16.72 -34.67 -19.16
N SER A 399 -15.64 -34.69 -19.95
CA SER A 399 -15.30 -35.81 -20.84
C SER A 399 -14.98 -37.10 -20.08
N ILE A 400 -14.27 -37.00 -18.95
CA ILE A 400 -13.96 -38.14 -18.06
C ILE A 400 -15.25 -38.71 -17.48
N LYS A 401 -16.16 -37.86 -17.01
CA LYS A 401 -17.47 -38.31 -16.51
C LYS A 401 -18.27 -39.03 -17.58
N ALA A 402 -18.33 -38.46 -18.78
CA ALA A 402 -19.02 -39.07 -19.92
C ALA A 402 -18.42 -40.44 -20.34
N LEU A 403 -17.07 -40.58 -20.25
CA LEU A 403 -16.38 -41.84 -20.50
C LEU A 403 -16.90 -42.96 -19.58
N VAL A 404 -16.98 -42.69 -18.27
CA VAL A 404 -17.47 -43.67 -17.29
C VAL A 404 -18.95 -44.00 -17.53
N GLU A 405 -19.80 -43.00 -17.75
CA GLU A 405 -21.23 -43.19 -18.02
C GLU A 405 -21.46 -44.02 -19.28
N ASN A 406 -20.72 -43.78 -20.35
CA ASN A 406 -20.80 -44.51 -21.59
C ASN A 406 -20.34 -45.99 -21.45
N ALA A 407 -19.24 -46.22 -20.73
CA ALA A 407 -18.73 -47.55 -20.46
C ALA A 407 -19.72 -48.38 -19.64
N LEU A 408 -20.32 -47.81 -18.61
CA LEU A 408 -21.35 -48.49 -17.80
C LEU A 408 -22.63 -48.76 -18.59
N ALA A 409 -23.05 -47.84 -19.45
CA ALA A 409 -24.19 -48.01 -20.33
C ALA A 409 -23.95 -49.12 -21.38
N ALA A 410 -22.77 -49.17 -21.98
CA ALA A 410 -22.38 -50.17 -22.97
C ALA A 410 -22.30 -51.57 -22.39
N GLN A 411 -22.04 -51.77 -21.11
CA GLN A 411 -22.01 -53.06 -20.45
C GLN A 411 -23.40 -53.75 -20.42
N GLY A 412 -24.48 -53.03 -20.74
CA GLY A 412 -25.84 -53.61 -20.93
C GLY A 412 -26.48 -54.18 -19.66
N ASN A 413 -25.90 -53.94 -18.48
CA ASN A 413 -26.35 -54.54 -17.24
C ASN A 413 -26.62 -53.46 -16.18
N LYS A 414 -27.76 -52.77 -16.31
CA LYS A 414 -28.20 -51.73 -15.37
C LYS A 414 -28.38 -52.26 -13.92
N GLU A 415 -28.49 -53.57 -13.73
CA GLU A 415 -28.68 -54.20 -12.41
C GLU A 415 -27.34 -54.65 -11.77
N ALA A 416 -26.24 -54.77 -12.55
CA ALA A 416 -24.95 -55.27 -12.06
C ALA A 416 -23.91 -54.12 -11.86
N VAL A 417 -24.30 -52.86 -12.03
CA VAL A 417 -23.47 -51.76 -11.61
C VAL A 417 -23.32 -51.86 -10.10
N ASN A 418 -22.14 -52.23 -9.65
CA ASN A 418 -21.83 -52.24 -8.23
C ASN A 418 -22.13 -50.81 -7.69
N GLU A 419 -23.32 -50.67 -7.11
CA GLU A 419 -23.89 -49.37 -6.66
C GLU A 419 -22.93 -48.64 -5.75
N GLU A 420 -22.07 -49.40 -5.08
CA GLU A 420 -21.04 -48.91 -4.18
C GLU A 420 -19.82 -48.30 -4.93
N ALA A 421 -19.42 -48.90 -6.06
CA ALA A 421 -18.36 -48.36 -6.92
C ALA A 421 -18.82 -47.08 -7.64
N TYR A 422 -20.10 -47.07 -8.11
CA TYR A 422 -20.69 -45.85 -8.68
C TYR A 422 -20.81 -44.73 -7.65
N LYS A 423 -21.29 -45.03 -6.42
CA LYS A 423 -21.34 -44.09 -5.32
C LYS A 423 -19.95 -43.56 -4.96
N ARG A 424 -18.92 -44.45 -4.92
CA ARG A 424 -17.54 -44.06 -4.64
C ARG A 424 -16.95 -43.15 -5.71
N LEU A 425 -17.17 -43.53 -7.00
CA LEU A 425 -16.69 -42.70 -8.11
C LEU A 425 -17.38 -41.34 -8.18
N THR A 426 -18.70 -41.30 -7.96
CA THR A 426 -19.45 -40.05 -7.87
C THR A 426 -18.97 -39.18 -6.70
N ALA A 427 -18.66 -39.81 -5.55
CA ALA A 427 -18.10 -39.09 -4.41
C ALA A 427 -16.69 -38.55 -4.70
N GLN A 428 -15.86 -39.33 -5.43
CA GLN A 428 -14.53 -38.87 -5.87
C GLN A 428 -14.63 -37.73 -6.88
N ILE A 429 -15.52 -37.82 -7.87
CA ILE A 429 -15.78 -36.73 -8.82
C ILE A 429 -16.23 -35.46 -8.07
N THR A 430 -17.11 -35.62 -7.08
CA THR A 430 -17.57 -34.49 -6.25
C THR A 430 -16.44 -33.91 -5.41
N SER A 431 -15.56 -34.76 -4.84
CA SER A 431 -14.36 -34.27 -4.07
C SER A 431 -13.43 -33.52 -4.97
N LEU A 432 -13.12 -34.06 -6.14
CA LEU A 432 -12.22 -33.40 -7.11
C LEU A 432 -12.84 -32.13 -7.70
N GLN A 433 -14.15 -32.09 -7.89
CA GLN A 433 -14.83 -30.85 -8.26
C GLN A 433 -14.70 -29.79 -7.15
N THR A 434 -14.78 -30.19 -5.89
CA THR A 434 -14.58 -29.30 -4.73
C THR A 434 -13.14 -28.80 -4.66
N GLU A 435 -12.15 -29.67 -4.91
CA GLU A 435 -10.73 -29.30 -4.97
C GLU A 435 -10.45 -28.35 -6.14
N LEU A 436 -11.08 -28.62 -7.30
CA LEU A 436 -11.02 -27.76 -8.48
C LEU A 436 -11.60 -26.36 -8.17
N ASP A 437 -12.76 -26.32 -7.53
CA ASP A 437 -13.43 -25.06 -7.18
C ASP A 437 -12.62 -24.30 -6.12
N ALA A 438 -12.00 -24.98 -5.16
CA ALA A 438 -11.08 -24.39 -4.19
C ALA A 438 -9.80 -23.85 -4.86
N ALA A 439 -9.23 -24.58 -5.83
CA ALA A 439 -8.10 -24.10 -6.61
C ALA A 439 -8.46 -22.85 -7.45
N LYS A 440 -9.66 -22.83 -8.05
CA LYS A 440 -10.20 -21.66 -8.76
C LYS A 440 -10.38 -20.46 -7.82
N GLU A 441 -10.90 -20.68 -6.61
CA GLU A 441 -11.08 -19.62 -5.62
C GLU A 441 -9.72 -19.04 -5.18
N THR A 442 -8.72 -19.91 -4.97
CA THR A 442 -7.34 -19.49 -4.65
C THR A 442 -6.76 -18.64 -5.79
N ILE A 443 -6.92 -19.06 -7.03
CA ILE A 443 -6.48 -18.29 -8.21
C ILE A 443 -7.19 -16.93 -8.27
N ASN A 444 -8.49 -16.88 -8.00
CA ASN A 444 -9.28 -15.63 -8.09
C ASN A 444 -9.08 -14.68 -6.90
N THR A 445 -8.67 -15.19 -5.73
CA THR A 445 -8.47 -14.35 -4.52
C THR A 445 -7.04 -13.89 -4.33
N GLU A 446 -6.08 -14.58 -4.93
CA GLU A 446 -4.65 -14.30 -4.77
C GLU A 446 -4.01 -13.64 -6.00
N CYS A 447 -4.73 -13.52 -7.09
CA CYS A 447 -4.39 -12.75 -8.28
C CYS A 447 -5.21 -11.49 -8.38
#